data_3f6759b01f21102f1bdacde039e869da
#
_entry.id   3f6759b01f21102f1bdacde039e869da
#
_cell.length_a   1.000
_cell.length_b   1.000
_cell.length_c   1.000
_cell.angle_alpha   90.00
_cell.angle_beta   90.00
_cell.angle_gamma   90.00
#
_symmetry.space_group_name_H-M   'P 1'
#
loop_
_entity.id
_entity.type
_entity.pdbx_description
1 polymer ?
#
loop_
_entity_poly.entity_id
_entity_poly.type
_entity_poly.pdbx_seq_one_letter_code
_entity_poly.pdbx_strand_id
1 'polypeptide(L)'
;MPSAEHRVPARLETASQWDTFQRSAFRLETLPEYKVAKEEGLLERYLAGEPMPAGYNERWHCRLRGYFASGRYVQRVRVLTPPLTDYIRRQFDWGYVGNVNYGGEDIRILDLSRTPDPGLPDWDFWLFDDEIVLKQIYAEDGTQLGREMLPDADPAEFRRYREIALEHAVPFFTYRAIIGY
;
A
#
# COMPACT_ATOMS: atom_id res chain seq x y z
N MET A 1 -9.79 -25.19 -30.93
CA MET A 1 -9.24 -23.98 -30.27
C MET A 1 -9.18 -24.27 -28.79
N PRO A 2 -8.01 -24.56 -28.17
CA PRO A 2 -7.94 -24.76 -26.73
C PRO A 2 -8.00 -23.42 -26.01
N SER A 3 -8.88 -23.37 -25.03
CA SER A 3 -9.06 -22.25 -24.11
C SER A 3 -7.77 -21.93 -23.37
N ALA A 4 -7.41 -20.65 -23.31
CA ALA A 4 -6.32 -20.19 -22.48
C ALA A 4 -6.66 -20.46 -21.01
N GLU A 5 -6.06 -21.50 -20.43
CA GLU A 5 -6.10 -21.74 -19.01
C GLU A 5 -5.47 -20.56 -18.29
N HIS A 6 -6.27 -19.86 -17.49
CA HIS A 6 -5.81 -18.87 -16.54
C HIS A 6 -4.93 -19.61 -15.51
N ARG A 7 -3.64 -19.61 -15.76
CA ARG A 7 -2.66 -20.12 -14.82
C ARG A 7 -2.63 -19.16 -13.63
N VAL A 8 -3.28 -19.54 -12.54
CA VAL A 8 -3.18 -18.84 -11.27
C VAL A 8 -1.69 -18.84 -10.86
N PRO A 9 -1.04 -17.67 -10.74
CA PRO A 9 0.38 -17.65 -10.37
C PRO A 9 0.57 -18.22 -8.97
N ALA A 10 1.64 -18.95 -8.79
CA ALA A 10 1.97 -19.65 -7.57
C ALA A 10 2.06 -18.69 -6.37
N ARG A 11 1.37 -19.03 -5.31
CA ARG A 11 1.27 -18.35 -3.99
C ARG A 11 2.61 -18.35 -3.21
N LEU A 12 3.75 -18.58 -3.84
CA LEU A 12 4.96 -19.13 -3.20
C LEU A 12 6.09 -18.14 -2.89
N GLU A 13 6.06 -16.85 -3.36
CA GLU A 13 7.28 -16.04 -3.27
C GLU A 13 7.20 -14.79 -2.39
N THR A 14 6.04 -14.41 -1.88
CA THR A 14 5.86 -13.13 -1.18
C THR A 14 6.30 -13.11 0.28
N ALA A 15 6.38 -14.24 0.95
CA ALA A 15 6.92 -14.31 2.31
C ALA A 15 8.43 -14.02 2.32
N SER A 16 9.15 -14.45 1.26
CA SER A 16 10.60 -14.32 1.19
C SER A 16 11.08 -12.88 1.05
N GLN A 17 10.41 -12.02 0.28
CA GLN A 17 10.86 -10.63 0.08
C GLN A 17 10.81 -9.82 1.38
N TRP A 18 9.74 -9.97 2.16
CA TRP A 18 9.61 -9.33 3.46
C TRP A 18 10.64 -9.80 4.50
N ASP A 19 11.20 -10.97 4.31
CA ASP A 19 12.21 -11.55 5.21
C ASP A 19 13.63 -11.25 4.73
N THR A 20 13.81 -10.92 3.45
CA THR A 20 15.14 -10.82 2.81
C THR A 20 15.56 -9.42 2.40
N PHE A 21 14.64 -8.45 2.21
CA PHE A 21 15.04 -7.09 1.82
C PHE A 21 15.96 -6.44 2.85
N GLN A 22 16.91 -5.63 2.37
CA GLN A 22 18.01 -5.14 3.19
C GLN A 22 17.94 -3.64 3.50
N ARG A 23 17.26 -2.85 2.68
CA ARG A 23 17.27 -1.38 2.77
C ARG A 23 15.87 -0.80 2.83
N SER A 24 15.06 -1.08 1.82
CA SER A 24 13.80 -0.39 1.64
C SER A 24 12.71 -1.24 1.01
N ALA A 25 11.47 -0.95 1.39
CA ALA A 25 10.29 -1.41 0.69
C ALA A 25 9.38 -0.21 0.41
N PHE A 26 9.08 0.04 -0.86
CA PHE A 26 8.19 1.10 -1.30
C PHE A 26 6.90 0.51 -1.87
N ARG A 27 5.75 1.07 -1.49
CA ARG A 27 4.44 0.70 -1.97
C ARG A 27 3.78 1.84 -2.73
N LEU A 28 3.30 1.58 -3.96
CA LEU A 28 2.31 2.42 -4.62
C LEU A 28 0.93 1.77 -4.47
N GLU A 29 -0.07 2.54 -4.02
CA GLU A 29 -1.47 2.13 -3.90
C GLU A 29 -2.35 3.06 -4.70
N THR A 30 -3.11 2.51 -5.66
CA THR A 30 -3.86 3.29 -6.65
C THR A 30 -5.38 3.05 -6.63
N LEU A 31 -5.82 1.90 -6.08
CA LEU A 31 -7.24 1.56 -6.08
C LEU A 31 -8.01 2.36 -5.02
N PRO A 32 -9.24 2.77 -5.30
CA PRO A 32 -10.09 3.48 -4.32
C PRO A 32 -10.40 2.60 -3.10
N GLU A 33 -10.52 1.30 -3.27
CA GLU A 33 -10.87 0.35 -2.22
C GLU A 33 -10.14 -0.97 -2.44
N TYR A 34 -9.86 -1.67 -1.33
CA TYR A 34 -9.28 -3.02 -1.36
C TYR A 34 -10.16 -3.97 -0.55
N LYS A 35 -10.36 -5.16 -1.10
CA LYS A 35 -11.01 -6.28 -0.40
C LYS A 35 -9.96 -7.34 -0.09
N VAL A 36 -9.51 -7.34 1.14
CA VAL A 36 -8.49 -8.27 1.65
C VAL A 36 -9.12 -9.14 2.72
N ALA A 37 -9.01 -10.44 2.61
CA ALA A 37 -9.69 -11.39 3.50
C ALA A 37 -9.48 -11.11 5.00
N LYS A 38 -8.28 -10.65 5.39
CA LYS A 38 -7.97 -10.30 6.79
C LYS A 38 -8.72 -9.05 7.31
N GLU A 39 -9.35 -8.28 6.42
CA GLU A 39 -10.07 -7.03 6.73
C GLU A 39 -11.59 -7.20 6.60
N GLU A 40 -12.05 -8.43 6.38
CA GLU A 40 -13.49 -8.73 6.30
C GLU A 40 -14.22 -8.28 7.58
N GLY A 41 -15.36 -7.61 7.40
CA GLY A 41 -16.19 -7.07 8.49
C GLY A 41 -15.66 -5.81 9.17
N LEU A 42 -14.45 -5.35 8.87
CA LEU A 42 -13.88 -4.17 9.53
C LEU A 42 -14.53 -2.87 9.07
N LEU A 43 -14.95 -2.78 7.81
CA LEU A 43 -15.63 -1.60 7.30
C LEU A 43 -17.01 -1.43 7.95
N GLU A 44 -17.76 -2.51 8.06
CA GLU A 44 -19.08 -2.53 8.71
C GLU A 44 -18.98 -2.10 10.18
N ARG A 45 -17.98 -2.57 10.90
CA ARG A 45 -17.73 -2.18 12.30
C ARG A 45 -17.36 -0.71 12.42
N TYR A 46 -16.54 -0.19 11.48
CA TYR A 46 -16.20 1.22 11.43
C TYR A 46 -17.43 2.09 11.17
N LEU A 47 -18.28 1.70 10.21
CA LEU A 47 -19.53 2.42 9.89
C LEU A 47 -20.55 2.35 11.02
N ALA A 48 -20.53 1.29 11.81
CA ALA A 48 -21.35 1.18 13.03
C ALA A 48 -20.83 2.05 14.19
N GLY A 49 -19.73 2.79 14.00
CA GLY A 49 -19.13 3.63 15.03
C GLY A 49 -18.40 2.86 16.12
N GLU A 50 -18.06 1.60 15.87
CA GLU A 50 -17.28 0.82 16.82
C GLU A 50 -15.85 1.37 16.95
N PRO A 51 -15.24 1.27 18.15
CA PRO A 51 -13.84 1.62 18.30
C PRO A 51 -12.94 0.68 17.51
N MET A 52 -11.74 1.17 17.14
CA MET A 52 -10.72 0.32 16.53
C MET A 52 -10.49 -0.95 17.36
N PRO A 53 -10.50 -2.13 16.74
CA PRO A 53 -10.27 -3.39 17.46
C PRO A 53 -8.94 -3.39 18.22
N ALA A 54 -8.95 -3.93 19.45
CA ALA A 54 -7.72 -4.10 20.21
C ALA A 54 -6.72 -4.97 19.42
N GLY A 55 -5.47 -4.56 19.38
CA GLY A 55 -4.42 -5.27 18.63
C GLY A 55 -4.51 -5.13 17.09
N TYR A 56 -5.36 -4.22 16.60
CA TYR A 56 -5.45 -3.97 15.17
C TYR A 56 -4.08 -3.64 14.58
N ASN A 57 -3.67 -4.40 13.55
CA ASN A 57 -2.36 -4.29 12.89
C ASN A 57 -1.12 -4.50 13.79
N GLU A 58 -1.27 -4.93 15.05
CA GLU A 58 -0.13 -5.08 15.99
C GLU A 58 1.01 -5.95 15.40
N ARG A 59 0.67 -7.04 14.71
CA ARG A 59 1.69 -7.88 14.05
C ARG A 59 2.47 -7.10 12.99
N TRP A 60 1.81 -6.24 12.24
CA TRP A 60 2.45 -5.39 11.24
C TRP A 60 3.31 -4.30 11.90
N HIS A 61 2.79 -3.65 12.93
CA HIS A 61 3.55 -2.66 13.71
C HIS A 61 4.83 -3.27 14.31
N CYS A 62 4.76 -4.47 14.87
CA CYS A 62 5.95 -5.17 15.36
C CYS A 62 6.98 -5.42 14.26
N ARG A 63 6.53 -5.83 13.07
CA ARG A 63 7.42 -6.03 11.91
C ARG A 63 8.08 -4.73 11.47
N LEU A 64 7.31 -3.65 11.33
CA LEU A 64 7.83 -2.33 10.96
C LEU A 64 8.90 -1.85 11.95
N ARG A 65 8.63 -1.95 13.26
CA ARG A 65 9.62 -1.61 14.29
C ARG A 65 10.90 -2.44 14.17
N GLY A 66 10.78 -3.72 13.86
CA GLY A 66 11.93 -4.60 13.61
C GLY A 66 12.74 -4.18 12.38
N TYR A 67 12.09 -3.78 11.31
CA TYR A 67 12.75 -3.24 10.13
C TYR A 67 13.49 -1.94 10.46
N PHE A 68 12.79 -1.01 11.08
CA PHE A 68 13.37 0.28 11.46
C PHE A 68 14.57 0.12 12.41
N ALA A 69 14.47 -0.74 13.41
CA ALA A 69 15.57 -1.02 14.35
C ALA A 69 16.81 -1.63 13.68
N SER A 70 16.64 -2.26 12.50
CA SER A 70 17.71 -2.83 11.68
C SER A 70 18.20 -1.89 10.55
N GLY A 71 17.78 -0.62 10.56
CA GLY A 71 18.15 0.36 9.54
C GLY A 71 17.40 0.24 8.22
N ARG A 72 16.35 -0.57 8.18
CA ARG A 72 15.47 -0.70 7.01
C ARG A 72 14.26 0.21 7.17
N TYR A 73 13.66 0.62 6.06
CA TYR A 73 12.47 1.47 6.09
C TYR A 73 11.40 1.01 5.12
N VAL A 74 10.16 1.34 5.44
CA VAL A 74 8.98 1.06 4.61
C VAL A 74 8.28 2.36 4.32
N GLN A 75 8.05 2.63 3.04
CA GLN A 75 7.36 3.80 2.53
C GLN A 75 6.12 3.40 1.74
N ARG A 76 5.11 4.25 1.77
CA ARG A 76 3.87 4.07 1.01
C ARG A 76 3.41 5.41 0.45
N VAL A 77 3.04 5.40 -0.83
CA VAL A 77 2.26 6.48 -1.42
C VAL A 77 0.88 5.95 -1.77
N ARG A 78 -0.13 6.56 -1.17
CA ARG A 78 -1.53 6.34 -1.49
C ARG A 78 -1.98 7.39 -2.49
N VAL A 79 -2.28 6.98 -3.71
CA VAL A 79 -2.92 7.83 -4.72
C VAL A 79 -4.42 7.83 -4.46
N LEU A 80 -5.03 8.99 -4.44
CA LEU A 80 -6.48 9.10 -4.27
C LEU A 80 -7.05 10.32 -4.99
N THR A 81 -8.36 10.29 -5.19
CA THR A 81 -9.15 11.43 -5.68
C THR A 81 -10.36 11.58 -4.76
N PRO A 82 -10.55 12.75 -4.11
CA PRO A 82 -11.75 12.98 -3.31
C PRO A 82 -13.05 12.91 -4.15
N PRO A 83 -14.20 12.63 -3.51
CA PRO A 83 -14.38 12.47 -2.07
C PRO A 83 -13.80 11.17 -1.53
N LEU A 84 -13.31 11.20 -0.29
CA LEU A 84 -12.78 10.02 0.37
C LEU A 84 -13.90 8.99 0.55
N THR A 85 -13.67 7.75 0.13
CA THR A 85 -14.58 6.63 0.41
C THR A 85 -14.56 6.29 1.90
N ASP A 86 -15.58 5.61 2.40
CA ASP A 86 -15.61 5.13 3.78
C ASP A 86 -14.46 4.15 4.07
N TYR A 87 -14.05 3.38 3.06
CA TYR A 87 -12.87 2.55 3.14
C TYR A 87 -11.61 3.38 3.43
N ILE A 88 -11.37 4.46 2.69
CA ILE A 88 -10.22 5.35 2.91
C ILE A 88 -10.30 6.02 4.28
N ARG A 89 -11.50 6.45 4.72
CA ARG A 89 -11.70 7.02 6.07
C ARG A 89 -11.29 6.03 7.16
N ARG A 90 -11.75 4.79 7.05
CA ARG A 90 -11.33 3.72 7.97
C ARG A 90 -9.82 3.48 7.93
N GLN A 91 -9.22 3.47 6.73
CA GLN A 91 -7.77 3.34 6.60
C GLN A 91 -7.01 4.50 7.27
N PHE A 92 -7.54 5.72 7.14
CA PHE A 92 -6.94 6.89 7.79
C PHE A 92 -7.01 6.77 9.32
N ASP A 93 -8.18 6.40 9.86
CA ASP A 93 -8.42 6.42 11.28
C ASP A 93 -7.83 5.21 12.03
N TRP A 94 -7.90 4.03 11.44
CA TRP A 94 -7.46 2.79 12.08
C TRP A 94 -6.10 2.30 11.56
N GLY A 95 -5.89 2.38 10.25
CA GLY A 95 -4.69 1.82 9.61
C GLY A 95 -3.50 2.75 9.68
N TYR A 96 -3.58 3.87 8.98
CA TYR A 96 -2.42 4.73 8.74
C TYR A 96 -1.94 5.46 10.00
N VAL A 97 -2.87 5.92 10.86
CA VAL A 97 -2.50 6.51 12.16
C VAL A 97 -1.63 5.53 12.97
N GLY A 98 -2.05 4.27 13.06
CA GLY A 98 -1.31 3.24 13.78
C GLY A 98 0.02 2.89 13.11
N ASN A 99 0.02 2.72 11.79
CA ASN A 99 1.22 2.36 11.05
C ASN A 99 2.31 3.42 11.17
N VAL A 100 1.95 4.71 11.10
CA VAL A 100 2.91 5.80 11.28
C VAL A 100 3.37 5.91 12.74
N ASN A 101 2.43 5.99 13.69
CA ASN A 101 2.76 6.27 15.09
C ASN A 101 3.43 5.10 15.82
N TYR A 102 3.00 3.87 15.54
CA TYR A 102 3.47 2.69 16.27
C TYR A 102 4.42 1.82 15.43
N GLY A 103 4.35 1.93 14.10
CA GLY A 103 5.19 1.16 13.19
C GLY A 103 6.38 1.93 12.64
N GLY A 104 6.25 3.24 12.47
CA GLY A 104 7.27 4.07 11.81
C GLY A 104 7.21 4.00 10.28
N GLU A 105 6.08 3.57 9.69
CA GLU A 105 5.89 3.57 8.23
C GLU A 105 5.79 5.02 7.71
N ASP A 106 6.57 5.38 6.68
CA ASP A 106 6.42 6.67 5.98
C ASP A 106 5.26 6.57 4.98
N ILE A 107 4.09 7.05 5.39
CA ILE A 107 2.89 7.08 4.55
C ILE A 107 2.67 8.49 4.03
N ARG A 108 2.51 8.59 2.72
CA ARG A 108 2.21 9.85 2.03
C ARG A 108 0.99 9.72 1.15
N ILE A 109 0.33 10.84 0.92
CA ILE A 109 -0.89 10.94 0.13
C ILE A 109 -0.62 11.79 -1.12
N LEU A 110 -0.92 11.22 -2.27
CA LEU A 110 -0.95 11.90 -3.56
C LEU A 110 -2.41 12.12 -3.96
N ASP A 111 -2.88 13.36 -3.83
CA ASP A 111 -4.26 13.74 -4.14
C ASP A 111 -4.32 14.31 -5.57
N LEU A 112 -4.90 13.56 -6.49
CA LEU A 112 -5.01 13.92 -7.90
C LEU A 112 -6.03 15.07 -8.16
N SER A 113 -6.80 15.50 -7.17
CA SER A 113 -7.60 16.71 -7.28
C SER A 113 -6.79 17.99 -7.06
N ARG A 114 -5.61 17.86 -6.46
CA ARG A 114 -4.70 18.97 -6.10
C ARG A 114 -3.40 18.96 -6.91
N THR A 115 -3.06 17.83 -7.46
CA THR A 115 -1.82 17.64 -8.23
C THR A 115 -2.20 17.06 -9.59
N PRO A 116 -1.76 17.64 -10.71
CA PRO A 116 -1.92 17.00 -12.02
C PRO A 116 -1.37 15.59 -11.99
N ASP A 117 -1.99 14.68 -12.76
CA ASP A 117 -1.53 13.30 -12.87
C ASP A 117 -0.03 13.29 -13.29
N PRO A 118 0.85 12.79 -12.43
CA PRO A 118 2.29 12.80 -12.71
C PRO A 118 2.74 11.64 -13.61
N GLY A 119 1.82 10.85 -14.17
CA GLY A 119 2.12 9.73 -15.07
C GLY A 119 2.62 8.48 -14.34
N LEU A 120 2.07 8.19 -13.17
CA LEU A 120 2.30 6.93 -12.45
C LEU A 120 1.50 5.79 -13.07
N PRO A 121 1.91 4.51 -12.89
CA PRO A 121 1.08 3.38 -13.28
C PRO A 121 -0.24 3.38 -12.50
N ASP A 122 -1.30 2.89 -13.14
CA ASP A 122 -2.64 2.75 -12.57
C ASP A 122 -2.86 1.45 -11.81
N TRP A 123 -1.77 0.77 -11.44
CA TRP A 123 -1.76 -0.48 -10.72
C TRP A 123 -0.74 -0.49 -9.59
N ASP A 124 -0.98 -1.31 -8.59
CA ASP A 124 -0.23 -1.39 -7.35
C ASP A 124 1.04 -2.23 -7.46
N PHE A 125 2.12 -1.77 -6.86
CA PHE A 125 3.34 -2.55 -6.75
C PHE A 125 4.07 -2.31 -5.42
N TRP A 126 4.93 -3.26 -5.08
CA TRP A 126 6.03 -3.09 -4.15
C TRP A 126 7.35 -3.02 -4.93
N LEU A 127 8.23 -2.14 -4.50
CA LEU A 127 9.63 -2.10 -4.94
C LEU A 127 10.51 -2.34 -3.71
N PHE A 128 11.22 -3.48 -3.70
CA PHE A 128 12.14 -3.83 -2.61
C PHE A 128 13.57 -3.53 -3.01
N ASP A 129 14.31 -2.87 -2.13
CA ASP A 129 15.72 -2.50 -2.29
C ASP A 129 16.08 -1.76 -3.57
N ASP A 130 15.08 -1.15 -4.22
CA ASP A 130 15.19 -0.48 -5.51
C ASP A 130 15.50 -1.43 -6.69
N GLU A 131 15.28 -2.71 -6.52
CA GLU A 131 15.68 -3.76 -7.48
C GLU A 131 14.55 -4.73 -7.81
N ILE A 132 13.75 -5.15 -6.82
CA ILE A 132 12.76 -6.20 -6.99
C ILE A 132 11.36 -5.62 -7.06
N VAL A 133 10.69 -5.83 -8.18
CA VAL A 133 9.32 -5.37 -8.42
C VAL A 133 8.33 -6.49 -8.19
N LEU A 134 7.36 -6.25 -7.32
CA LEU A 134 6.28 -7.17 -7.01
C LEU A 134 4.93 -6.50 -7.29
N LYS A 135 4.29 -6.89 -8.40
CA LYS A 135 2.96 -6.42 -8.78
C LYS A 135 1.90 -7.00 -7.86
N GLN A 136 0.95 -6.18 -7.46
CA GLN A 136 -0.25 -6.64 -6.76
C GLN A 136 -1.37 -6.87 -7.77
N ILE A 137 -2.07 -8.00 -7.65
CA ILE A 137 -3.13 -8.38 -8.59
C ILE A 137 -4.47 -8.32 -7.86
N TYR A 138 -5.38 -7.55 -8.43
CA TYR A 138 -6.75 -7.39 -7.92
C TYR A 138 -7.77 -7.68 -9.01
N ALA A 139 -8.95 -8.14 -8.60
CA ALA A 139 -10.13 -8.14 -9.44
C ALA A 139 -10.68 -6.71 -9.59
N GLU A 140 -11.60 -6.50 -10.53
CA GLU A 140 -12.24 -5.19 -10.76
C GLU A 140 -12.93 -4.61 -9.52
N ASP A 141 -13.42 -5.47 -8.64
CA ASP A 141 -14.07 -5.07 -7.39
C ASP A 141 -13.10 -4.80 -6.23
N GLY A 142 -11.79 -4.82 -6.47
CA GLY A 142 -10.74 -4.62 -5.47
C GLY A 142 -10.36 -5.87 -4.66
N THR A 143 -10.94 -7.03 -4.98
CA THR A 143 -10.58 -8.30 -4.31
C THR A 143 -9.13 -8.68 -4.64
N GLN A 144 -8.30 -8.90 -3.61
CA GLN A 144 -6.92 -9.32 -3.80
C GLN A 144 -6.85 -10.76 -4.33
N LEU A 145 -6.35 -10.92 -5.55
CA LEU A 145 -6.19 -12.22 -6.21
C LEU A 145 -4.81 -12.83 -5.96
N GLY A 146 -3.78 -11.98 -5.84
CA GLY A 146 -2.43 -12.48 -5.66
C GLY A 146 -1.38 -11.41 -5.85
N ARG A 147 -0.16 -11.88 -6.08
CA ARG A 147 1.03 -11.07 -6.34
C ARG A 147 1.88 -11.76 -7.38
N GLU A 148 2.57 -10.97 -8.18
CA GLU A 148 3.43 -11.46 -9.24
C GLU A 148 4.78 -10.74 -9.18
N MET A 149 5.85 -11.50 -9.12
CA MET A 149 7.19 -10.94 -9.30
C MET A 149 7.41 -10.63 -10.77
N LEU A 150 7.98 -9.48 -11.07
CA LEU A 150 8.29 -9.04 -12.43
C LEU A 150 9.81 -9.08 -12.66
N PRO A 151 10.39 -10.25 -12.98
CA PRO A 151 11.84 -10.39 -13.10
C PRO A 151 12.42 -9.63 -14.30
N ASP A 152 11.60 -9.37 -15.32
CA ASP A 152 12.01 -8.65 -16.53
C ASP A 152 11.70 -7.15 -16.48
N ALA A 153 11.14 -6.66 -15.34
CA ALA A 153 10.89 -5.24 -15.17
C ALA A 153 12.21 -4.47 -15.03
N ASP A 154 12.29 -3.30 -15.67
CA ASP A 154 13.44 -2.40 -15.47
C ASP A 154 13.34 -1.72 -14.09
N PRO A 155 14.20 -2.04 -13.12
CA PRO A 155 14.15 -1.40 -11.81
C PRO A 155 14.34 0.13 -11.86
N ALA A 156 15.01 0.66 -12.89
CA ALA A 156 15.20 2.10 -13.04
C ALA A 156 13.87 2.83 -13.28
N GLU A 157 12.96 2.23 -14.04
CA GLU A 157 11.62 2.77 -14.24
C GLU A 157 10.85 2.84 -12.92
N PHE A 158 10.88 1.81 -12.10
CA PHE A 158 10.17 1.76 -10.81
C PHE A 158 10.79 2.67 -9.75
N ARG A 159 12.11 2.87 -9.77
CA ARG A 159 12.77 3.92 -8.97
C ARG A 159 12.25 5.29 -9.35
N ARG A 160 12.12 5.55 -10.65
CA ARG A 160 11.58 6.81 -11.16
C ARG A 160 10.11 7.01 -10.71
N TYR A 161 9.26 5.98 -10.81
CA TYR A 161 7.89 6.06 -10.29
C TYR A 161 7.86 6.36 -8.80
N ARG A 162 8.72 5.74 -7.99
CA ARG A 162 8.84 6.05 -6.57
C ARG A 162 9.24 7.52 -6.35
N GLU A 163 10.24 8.02 -7.05
CA GLU A 163 10.72 9.41 -6.94
C GLU A 163 9.60 10.40 -7.28
N ILE A 164 8.93 10.20 -8.40
CA ILE A 164 7.78 11.02 -8.81
C ILE A 164 6.67 10.97 -7.75
N ALA A 165 6.32 9.79 -7.28
CA ALA A 165 5.27 9.63 -6.28
C ALA A 165 5.61 10.37 -4.97
N LEU A 166 6.86 10.26 -4.49
CA LEU A 166 7.31 10.92 -3.26
C LEU A 166 7.42 12.43 -3.42
N GLU A 167 7.82 12.94 -4.58
CA GLU A 167 7.91 14.37 -4.89
C GLU A 167 6.54 15.05 -4.84
N HIS A 168 5.50 14.38 -5.35
CA HIS A 168 4.15 14.95 -5.46
C HIS A 168 3.24 14.62 -4.28
N ALA A 169 3.63 13.69 -3.42
CA ALA A 169 2.84 13.30 -2.25
C ALA A 169 3.24 14.08 -1.00
N VAL A 170 2.27 14.33 -0.14
CA VAL A 170 2.51 14.96 1.16
C VAL A 170 2.40 13.93 2.30
N PRO A 171 3.15 14.10 3.42
CA PRO A 171 3.05 13.22 4.57
C PRO A 171 1.61 13.09 5.07
N PHE A 172 1.22 11.92 5.51
CA PHE A 172 -0.16 11.57 5.87
C PHE A 172 -0.80 12.55 6.86
N PHE A 173 -0.13 12.90 7.96
CA PHE A 173 -0.69 13.85 8.93
C PHE A 173 -0.77 15.28 8.38
N THR A 174 0.16 15.67 7.52
CA THR A 174 0.09 16.95 6.80
C THR A 174 -1.13 16.99 5.89
N TYR A 175 -1.38 15.91 5.14
CA TYR A 175 -2.57 15.81 4.28
C TYR A 175 -3.87 15.89 5.08
N ARG A 176 -3.98 15.18 6.20
CA ARG A 176 -5.15 15.27 7.10
C ARG A 176 -5.43 16.70 7.54
N ALA A 177 -4.39 17.42 7.95
CA ALA A 177 -4.53 18.82 8.35
C ALA A 177 -4.98 19.73 7.18
N ILE A 178 -4.47 19.49 5.96
CA ILE A 178 -4.85 20.25 4.76
C ILE A 178 -6.33 20.09 4.42
N ILE A 179 -6.90 18.90 4.58
CA ILE A 179 -8.30 18.62 4.26
C ILE A 179 -9.26 18.83 5.43
N GLY A 180 -8.75 19.23 6.61
CA GLY A 180 -9.56 19.43 7.82
C GLY A 180 -10.11 18.14 8.43
N TYR A 181 -9.37 17.05 8.33
CA TYR A 181 -9.78 15.71 8.78
C TYR A 181 -9.24 15.37 10.17
#